data_1573f4c9de2b8dac1a6da9fdbe0bf17a
#
_entry.id   1573f4c9de2b8dac1a6da9fdbe0bf17a
#
_cell.length_a   1.000
_cell.length_b   1.000
_cell.length_c   1.000
_cell.angle_alpha   90.00
_cell.angle_beta   90.00
_cell.angle_gamma   90.00
#
_symmetry.space_group_name_H-M   'P 1'
#
loop_
_entity.id
_entity.type
_entity.pdbx_description
1 polymer ?
#
loop_
_entity_poly.entity_id
_entity_poly.type
_entity_poly.pdbx_seq_one_letter_code
_entity_poly.pdbx_strand_id
1 'polypeptide(L)'
;MDLTVIALTFAAIFVVELPDKTFLATLVLSTKYRPLFVWLGVGAAFAIQTLIAVAVGGVATLLPTSLIQVIAALLFLGGAVLLFIEGRRHHGTASEEDGSEFAEKAKDVRGFRQVLASFMVLFAAEWGDLSQLLSVSLVARYHEPVAVFIGAWAALLTVSGLAVLLGRTLLKFIKLHVLHYVGALVCLALGILTLVEVFA
;
A
#
# COMPACT_ATOMS: atom_id res chain seq x y z
N MET A 1 -15.30 3.38 -17.35
CA MET A 1 -14.60 3.72 -16.09
C MET A 1 -15.64 3.66 -14.99
N ASP A 2 -15.55 2.65 -14.16
CA ASP A 2 -16.53 2.38 -13.12
C ASP A 2 -16.08 3.05 -11.80
N LEU A 3 -16.88 4.00 -11.32
CA LEU A 3 -16.65 4.71 -10.06
C LEU A 3 -16.67 3.75 -8.86
N THR A 4 -17.42 2.66 -8.95
CA THR A 4 -17.48 1.64 -7.92
C THR A 4 -16.11 0.94 -7.77
N VAL A 5 -15.48 0.62 -8.91
CA VAL A 5 -14.13 0.01 -8.91
C VAL A 5 -13.09 0.98 -8.34
N ILE A 6 -13.17 2.28 -8.68
CA ILE A 6 -12.29 3.30 -8.10
C ILE A 6 -12.45 3.34 -6.58
N ALA A 7 -13.70 3.44 -6.09
CA ALA A 7 -13.99 3.54 -4.66
C ALA A 7 -13.58 2.28 -3.87
N LEU A 8 -13.86 1.10 -4.42
CA LEU A 8 -13.47 -0.18 -3.81
C LEU A 8 -11.95 -0.33 -3.75
N THR A 9 -11.26 -0.01 -4.87
CA THR A 9 -9.79 -0.04 -4.91
C THR A 9 -9.19 0.95 -3.92
N PHE A 10 -9.71 2.18 -3.91
CA PHE A 10 -9.27 3.19 -2.94
C PHE A 10 -9.44 2.69 -1.51
N ALA A 11 -10.62 2.20 -1.14
CA ALA A 11 -10.89 1.73 0.21
C ALA A 11 -10.00 0.55 0.60
N ALA A 12 -9.84 -0.44 -0.27
CA ALA A 12 -9.01 -1.61 -0.01
C ALA A 12 -7.54 -1.25 0.20
N ILE A 13 -6.95 -0.48 -0.73
CA ILE A 13 -5.55 -0.05 -0.64
C ILE A 13 -5.34 0.89 0.55
N PHE A 14 -6.24 1.86 0.77
CA PHE A 14 -6.14 2.80 1.89
C PHE A 14 -6.07 2.08 3.25
N VAL A 15 -6.95 1.08 3.45
CA VAL A 15 -7.01 0.34 4.72
C VAL A 15 -5.75 -0.52 4.93
N VAL A 16 -5.23 -1.12 3.87
CA VAL A 16 -4.03 -1.97 3.92
C VAL A 16 -2.77 -1.15 4.17
N GLU A 17 -2.65 -0.01 3.49
CA GLU A 17 -1.47 0.86 3.56
C GLU A 17 -1.39 1.74 4.80
N LEU A 18 -2.52 2.04 5.42
CA LEU A 18 -2.52 2.94 6.58
C LEU A 18 -1.67 2.39 7.76
N PRO A 19 -1.63 1.07 8.03
CA PRO A 19 -0.76 0.50 9.06
C PRO A 19 0.66 0.15 8.60
N ASP A 20 0.99 0.34 7.33
CA ASP A 20 2.20 -0.25 6.74
C ASP A 20 3.48 0.59 6.93
N LYS A 21 4.61 -0.01 6.62
CA LYS A 21 5.97 0.57 6.63
C LYS A 21 6.05 1.87 5.84
N THR A 22 5.29 1.98 4.76
CA THR A 22 5.15 3.17 3.92
C THR A 22 4.76 4.41 4.71
N PHE A 23 3.78 4.28 5.62
CA PHE A 23 3.36 5.37 6.48
C PHE A 23 4.52 5.82 7.39
N LEU A 24 5.22 4.86 8.02
CA LEU A 24 6.37 5.14 8.89
C LEU A 24 7.54 5.73 8.12
N ALA A 25 7.88 5.18 6.96
CA ALA A 25 8.94 5.68 6.09
C ALA A 25 8.68 7.13 5.67
N THR A 26 7.46 7.42 5.21
CA THR A 26 7.05 8.77 4.79
C THR A 26 7.08 9.74 5.96
N LEU A 27 6.61 9.33 7.13
CA LEU A 27 6.68 10.12 8.36
C LEU A 27 8.13 10.45 8.71
N VAL A 28 9.01 9.45 8.77
CA VAL A 28 10.44 9.63 9.11
C VAL A 28 11.12 10.55 8.12
N LEU A 29 10.94 10.35 6.82
CA LEU A 29 11.49 11.22 5.79
C LEU A 29 10.98 12.67 5.94
N SER A 30 9.71 12.88 6.30
CA SER A 30 9.13 14.21 6.52
C SER A 30 9.70 14.94 7.74
N THR A 31 10.37 14.23 8.65
CA THR A 31 11.12 14.86 9.75
C THR A 31 12.49 15.37 9.33
N LYS A 32 13.08 14.80 8.29
CA LYS A 32 14.42 15.17 7.77
C LYS A 32 14.35 16.11 6.58
N TYR A 33 13.32 15.98 5.75
CA TYR A 33 13.15 16.72 4.51
C TYR A 33 11.90 17.61 4.56
N ARG A 34 11.79 18.51 3.58
CA ARG A 34 10.59 19.35 3.45
C ARG A 34 9.38 18.45 3.12
N PRO A 35 8.28 18.56 3.88
CA PRO A 35 7.10 17.71 3.74
C PRO A 35 6.59 17.58 2.31
N LEU A 36 6.49 18.69 1.56
CA LEU A 36 6.03 18.72 0.18
C LEU A 36 6.97 17.91 -0.75
N PHE A 37 8.29 18.02 -0.56
CA PHE A 37 9.25 17.29 -1.39
C PHE A 37 9.22 15.79 -1.11
N VAL A 38 8.98 15.40 0.15
CA VAL A 38 8.75 13.99 0.51
C VAL A 38 7.49 13.49 -0.18
N TRP A 39 6.38 14.19 -0.06
CA TRP A 39 5.11 13.78 -0.65
C TRP A 39 5.18 13.65 -2.17
N LEU A 40 5.84 14.58 -2.85
CA LEU A 40 6.04 14.51 -4.30
C LEU A 40 6.92 13.32 -4.71
N GLY A 41 8.00 13.07 -3.98
CA GLY A 41 8.89 11.92 -4.26
C GLY A 41 8.21 10.58 -4.05
N VAL A 42 7.53 10.43 -2.91
CA VAL A 42 6.74 9.25 -2.56
C VAL A 42 5.60 9.03 -3.56
N GLY A 43 4.85 10.10 -3.87
CA GLY A 43 3.76 10.03 -4.85
C GLY A 43 4.21 9.62 -6.25
N ALA A 44 5.40 10.06 -6.68
CA ALA A 44 6.00 9.63 -7.95
C ALA A 44 6.42 8.15 -7.91
N ALA A 45 6.98 7.67 -6.79
CA ALA A 45 7.34 6.27 -6.62
C ALA A 45 6.09 5.39 -6.73
N PHE A 46 5.03 5.75 -6.01
CA PHE A 46 3.75 5.05 -6.06
C PHE A 46 3.10 5.06 -7.44
N ALA A 47 3.17 6.18 -8.18
CA ALA A 47 2.64 6.24 -9.54
C ALA A 47 3.29 5.19 -10.44
N ILE A 48 4.62 5.07 -10.39
CA ILE A 48 5.35 4.09 -11.21
C ILE A 48 5.05 2.67 -10.76
N GLN A 49 5.08 2.40 -9.46
CA GLN A 49 4.80 1.07 -8.91
C GLN A 49 3.37 0.60 -9.21
N THR A 50 2.39 1.47 -9.02
CA THR A 50 0.98 1.19 -9.35
C THR A 50 0.81 0.97 -10.86
N LEU A 51 1.51 1.74 -11.70
CA LEU A 51 1.47 1.56 -13.15
C LEU A 51 2.02 0.19 -13.54
N ILE A 52 3.14 -0.24 -12.94
CA ILE A 52 3.72 -1.57 -13.16
C ILE A 52 2.74 -2.66 -12.70
N ALA A 53 2.17 -2.52 -11.49
CA ALA A 53 1.20 -3.48 -10.96
C ALA A 53 -0.04 -3.61 -11.86
N VAL A 54 -0.58 -2.49 -12.33
CA VAL A 54 -1.72 -2.46 -13.25
C VAL A 54 -1.38 -3.08 -14.60
N ALA A 55 -0.17 -2.81 -15.13
CA ALA A 55 0.29 -3.42 -16.38
C ALA A 55 0.42 -4.96 -16.23
N VAL A 56 1.00 -5.43 -15.13
CA VAL A 56 1.09 -6.86 -14.81
C VAL A 56 -0.31 -7.47 -14.65
N GLY A 57 -1.21 -6.78 -13.94
CA GLY A 57 -2.61 -7.18 -13.82
C GLY A 57 -3.32 -7.28 -15.17
N GLY A 58 -3.08 -6.32 -16.08
CA GLY A 58 -3.58 -6.34 -17.45
C GLY A 58 -3.10 -7.56 -18.24
N VAL A 59 -1.82 -7.96 -18.09
CA VAL A 59 -1.32 -9.18 -18.70
C VAL A 59 -1.94 -10.43 -18.06
N ALA A 60 -2.17 -10.38 -16.75
CA ALA A 60 -2.81 -11.49 -16.04
C ALA A 60 -4.24 -11.77 -16.55
N THR A 61 -4.95 -10.78 -17.09
CA THR A 61 -6.30 -10.99 -17.70
C THR A 61 -6.29 -11.93 -18.90
N LEU A 62 -5.14 -12.22 -19.49
CA LEU A 62 -5.00 -13.22 -20.57
C LEU A 62 -5.05 -14.67 -20.06
N LEU A 63 -4.96 -14.88 -18.74
CA LEU A 63 -5.06 -16.19 -18.12
C LEU A 63 -6.54 -16.58 -17.92
N PRO A 64 -6.84 -17.89 -17.77
CA PRO A 64 -8.18 -18.34 -17.42
C PRO A 64 -8.70 -17.66 -16.15
N THR A 65 -9.94 -17.18 -16.17
CA THR A 65 -10.56 -16.44 -15.07
C THR A 65 -10.49 -17.18 -13.74
N SER A 66 -10.72 -18.50 -13.75
CA SER A 66 -10.64 -19.35 -12.57
C SER A 66 -9.24 -19.35 -11.94
N LEU A 67 -8.19 -19.39 -12.75
CA LEU A 67 -6.81 -19.32 -12.27
C LEU A 67 -6.51 -17.97 -11.62
N ILE A 68 -6.96 -16.88 -12.24
CA ILE A 68 -6.80 -15.51 -11.71
C ILE A 68 -7.51 -15.39 -10.36
N GLN A 69 -8.75 -15.85 -10.27
CA GLN A 69 -9.53 -15.77 -9.03
C GLN A 69 -8.88 -16.61 -7.90
N VAL A 70 -8.36 -17.80 -8.19
CA VAL A 70 -7.64 -18.60 -7.19
C VAL A 70 -6.38 -17.87 -6.71
N ILE A 71 -5.58 -17.35 -7.64
CA ILE A 71 -4.37 -16.58 -7.27
C ILE A 71 -4.74 -15.35 -6.44
N ALA A 72 -5.76 -14.58 -6.86
CA ALA A 72 -6.23 -13.41 -6.14
C ALA A 72 -6.72 -13.79 -4.71
N ALA A 73 -7.50 -14.84 -4.58
CA ALA A 73 -7.97 -15.33 -3.28
C ALA A 73 -6.80 -15.72 -2.37
N LEU A 74 -5.78 -16.42 -2.89
CA LEU A 74 -4.58 -16.78 -2.14
C LEU A 74 -3.77 -15.57 -1.71
N LEU A 75 -3.65 -14.55 -2.57
CA LEU A 75 -2.97 -13.29 -2.24
C LEU A 75 -3.72 -12.53 -1.15
N PHE A 76 -5.04 -12.40 -1.23
CA PHE A 76 -5.85 -11.76 -0.19
C PHE A 76 -5.77 -12.51 1.14
N LEU A 77 -5.89 -13.85 1.13
CA LEU A 77 -5.79 -14.66 2.35
C LEU A 77 -4.38 -14.63 2.93
N GLY A 78 -3.35 -14.70 2.08
CA GLY A 78 -1.95 -14.52 2.50
C GLY A 78 -1.72 -13.15 3.14
N GLY A 79 -2.22 -12.07 2.52
CA GLY A 79 -2.19 -10.72 3.07
C GLY A 79 -2.91 -10.59 4.41
N ALA A 80 -4.07 -11.24 4.55
CA ALA A 80 -4.79 -11.28 5.83
C ALA A 80 -3.96 -11.93 6.94
N VAL A 81 -3.29 -13.04 6.64
CA VAL A 81 -2.40 -13.73 7.60
C VAL A 81 -1.20 -12.87 7.95
N LEU A 82 -0.55 -12.25 6.95
CA LEU A 82 0.60 -11.36 7.19
C LEU A 82 0.23 -10.18 8.07
N LEU A 83 -0.83 -9.45 7.73
CA LEU A 83 -1.32 -8.31 8.53
C LEU A 83 -1.75 -8.74 9.94
N PHE A 84 -2.34 -9.92 10.09
CA PHE A 84 -2.68 -10.45 11.41
C PHE A 84 -1.45 -10.75 12.25
N ILE A 85 -0.41 -11.36 11.67
CA ILE A 85 0.85 -11.65 12.36
C ILE A 85 1.56 -10.35 12.73
N GLU A 86 1.61 -9.37 11.83
CA GLU A 86 2.20 -8.05 12.10
C GLU A 86 1.43 -7.32 13.21
N GLY A 87 0.10 -7.33 13.16
CA GLY A 87 -0.73 -6.78 14.24
C GLY A 87 -0.43 -7.39 15.62
N ARG A 88 -0.07 -8.69 15.68
CA ARG A 88 0.38 -9.34 16.92
C ARG A 88 1.80 -8.94 17.34
N ARG A 89 2.70 -8.73 16.39
CA ARG A 89 4.09 -8.32 16.66
C ARG A 89 4.19 -6.88 17.15
N HIS A 90 3.35 -5.98 16.65
CA HIS A 90 3.32 -4.56 17.02
C HIS A 90 2.71 -4.26 18.40
N HIS A 91 2.46 -5.28 19.22
CA HIS A 91 2.30 -5.10 20.67
C HIS A 91 3.64 -4.80 21.38
N GLY A 92 4.78 -4.79 20.66
CA GLY A 92 6.12 -4.50 21.13
C GLY A 92 6.87 -3.52 20.20
N THR A 93 8.11 -3.24 20.51
CA THR A 93 9.06 -2.23 20.01
C THR A 93 9.36 -2.14 18.50
N ALA A 94 8.69 -2.91 17.63
CA ALA A 94 9.02 -3.02 16.20
C ALA A 94 8.89 -1.70 15.40
N SER A 95 8.01 -0.78 15.80
CA SER A 95 7.83 0.52 15.11
C SER A 95 9.05 1.45 15.24
N GLU A 96 9.88 1.27 16.26
CA GLU A 96 11.10 2.09 16.47
C GLU A 96 12.25 1.59 15.59
N GLU A 97 12.35 0.28 15.36
CA GLU A 97 13.38 -0.33 14.51
C GLU A 97 13.19 0.03 13.04
N ASP A 98 11.96 -0.10 12.50
CA ASP A 98 11.64 0.28 11.13
C ASP A 98 11.88 1.78 10.89
N GLY A 99 11.47 2.63 11.84
CA GLY A 99 11.71 4.08 11.77
C GLY A 99 13.21 4.43 11.74
N SER A 100 14.05 3.73 12.48
CA SER A 100 15.50 3.96 12.52
C SER A 100 16.19 3.59 11.20
N GLU A 101 15.77 2.50 10.56
CA GLU A 101 16.31 2.06 9.27
C GLU A 101 16.04 3.09 8.15
N PHE A 102 14.83 3.65 8.08
CA PHE A 102 14.52 4.72 7.12
C PHE A 102 15.26 6.01 7.43
N ALA A 103 15.48 6.31 8.71
CA ALA A 103 16.27 7.46 9.12
C ALA A 103 17.73 7.32 8.67
N GLU A 104 18.31 6.14 8.73
CA GLU A 104 19.70 5.87 8.31
C GLU A 104 19.84 5.92 6.77
N LYS A 105 18.87 5.38 6.03
CA LYS A 105 18.86 5.44 4.56
C LYS A 105 18.67 6.86 4.01
N ALA A 106 18.15 7.81 4.79
CA ALA A 106 17.93 9.18 4.38
C ALA A 106 19.25 9.97 4.33
N LYS A 107 19.76 10.22 3.12
CA LYS A 107 20.99 11.00 2.87
C LYS A 107 20.76 12.48 3.21
N ASP A 108 21.80 13.16 3.69
CA ASP A 108 21.74 14.62 3.91
C ASP A 108 21.81 15.36 2.57
N VAL A 109 20.63 15.66 2.00
CA VAL A 109 20.48 16.36 0.71
C VAL A 109 19.56 17.56 0.84
N ARG A 110 19.75 18.58 -0.04
CA ARG A 110 18.99 19.83 -0.01
C ARG A 110 18.24 20.07 -1.32
N GLY A 111 17.19 20.87 -1.22
CA GLY A 111 16.39 21.30 -2.38
C GLY A 111 15.70 20.13 -3.07
N PHE A 112 15.61 20.17 -4.40
CA PHE A 112 14.90 19.17 -5.21
C PHE A 112 15.48 17.75 -5.11
N ARG A 113 16.73 17.61 -4.68
CA ARG A 113 17.34 16.28 -4.42
C ARG A 113 16.61 15.51 -3.32
N GLN A 114 15.85 16.18 -2.44
CA GLN A 114 15.00 15.53 -1.44
C GLN A 114 13.85 14.74 -2.08
N VAL A 115 13.31 15.22 -3.21
CA VAL A 115 12.29 14.49 -3.98
C VAL A 115 12.86 13.17 -4.50
N LEU A 116 14.06 13.24 -5.13
CA LEU A 116 14.70 12.04 -5.63
C LEU A 116 15.11 11.06 -4.53
N ALA A 117 15.61 11.57 -3.40
CA ALA A 117 15.96 10.73 -2.25
C ALA A 117 14.72 10.04 -1.68
N SER A 118 13.60 10.74 -1.48
CA SER A 118 12.35 10.16 -1.01
C SER A 118 11.79 9.14 -2.01
N PHE A 119 11.84 9.47 -3.30
CA PHE A 119 11.47 8.53 -4.36
C PHE A 119 12.26 7.22 -4.27
N MET A 120 13.60 7.30 -4.22
CA MET A 120 14.44 6.11 -4.21
C MET A 120 14.25 5.25 -2.98
N VAL A 121 14.11 5.87 -1.81
CA VAL A 121 13.89 5.14 -0.54
C VAL A 121 12.56 4.37 -0.60
N LEU A 122 11.47 5.03 -0.97
CA LEU A 122 10.16 4.39 -1.04
C LEU A 122 10.07 3.39 -2.20
N PHE A 123 10.61 3.74 -3.36
CA PHE A 123 10.61 2.84 -4.51
C PHE A 123 11.31 1.51 -4.22
N ALA A 124 12.44 1.54 -3.49
CA ALA A 124 13.15 0.33 -3.10
C ALA A 124 12.48 -0.43 -1.95
N ALA A 125 11.89 0.30 -0.98
CA ALA A 125 11.27 -0.31 0.19
C ALA A 125 9.97 -1.07 -0.12
N GLU A 126 9.20 -0.54 -1.09
CA GLU A 126 7.85 -1.02 -1.43
C GLU A 126 7.83 -1.94 -2.67
N TRP A 127 8.99 -2.46 -3.09
CA TRP A 127 9.03 -3.35 -4.25
C TRP A 127 8.45 -4.72 -3.94
N GLY A 128 7.35 -5.08 -4.62
CA GLY A 128 6.66 -6.36 -4.40
C GLY A 128 5.72 -6.36 -3.19
N ASP A 129 5.32 -5.20 -2.70
CA ASP A 129 4.46 -5.05 -1.54
C ASP A 129 3.02 -5.52 -1.78
N LEU A 130 2.28 -5.68 -0.66
CA LEU A 130 0.91 -6.18 -0.65
C LEU A 130 -0.05 -5.30 -1.48
N SER A 131 0.12 -3.99 -1.48
CA SER A 131 -0.70 -3.08 -2.29
C SER A 131 -0.52 -3.27 -3.80
N GLN A 132 0.70 -3.61 -4.25
CA GLN A 132 0.97 -3.97 -5.64
C GLN A 132 0.27 -5.28 -6.01
N LEU A 133 0.37 -6.30 -5.16
CA LEU A 133 -0.30 -7.58 -5.37
C LEU A 133 -1.82 -7.44 -5.38
N LEU A 134 -2.38 -6.61 -4.49
CA LEU A 134 -3.79 -6.25 -4.49
C LEU A 134 -4.20 -5.55 -5.78
N SER A 135 -3.40 -4.59 -6.25
CA SER A 135 -3.67 -3.86 -7.50
C SER A 135 -3.68 -4.81 -8.71
N VAL A 136 -2.71 -5.73 -8.81
CA VAL A 136 -2.70 -6.79 -9.83
C VAL A 136 -3.99 -7.61 -9.78
N SER A 137 -4.38 -8.07 -8.58
CA SER A 137 -5.57 -8.89 -8.36
C SER A 137 -6.86 -8.16 -8.71
N LEU A 138 -6.97 -6.87 -8.35
CA LEU A 138 -8.13 -6.04 -8.65
C LEU A 138 -8.26 -5.77 -10.16
N VAL A 139 -7.16 -5.52 -10.88
CA VAL A 139 -7.20 -5.40 -12.35
C VAL A 139 -7.66 -6.70 -12.99
N ALA A 140 -7.09 -7.83 -12.54
CA ALA A 140 -7.44 -9.14 -13.07
C ALA A 140 -8.92 -9.51 -12.82
N ARG A 141 -9.48 -9.06 -11.69
CA ARG A 141 -10.88 -9.30 -11.31
C ARG A 141 -11.87 -8.39 -12.03
N TYR A 142 -11.60 -7.09 -12.05
CA TYR A 142 -12.57 -6.10 -12.57
C TYR A 142 -12.37 -5.75 -14.03
N HIS A 143 -11.24 -6.12 -14.63
CA HIS A 143 -10.87 -5.79 -16.01
C HIS A 143 -10.88 -4.28 -16.31
N GLU A 144 -10.69 -3.45 -15.29
CA GLU A 144 -10.74 -1.98 -15.33
C GLU A 144 -9.40 -1.37 -14.88
N PRO A 145 -8.31 -1.50 -15.67
CA PRO A 145 -6.96 -1.12 -15.25
C PRO A 145 -6.85 0.38 -14.89
N VAL A 146 -7.53 1.25 -15.63
CA VAL A 146 -7.50 2.70 -15.37
C VAL A 146 -8.21 3.04 -14.06
N ALA A 147 -9.36 2.42 -13.77
CA ALA A 147 -10.09 2.63 -12.53
C ALA A 147 -9.28 2.17 -11.32
N VAL A 148 -8.65 0.99 -11.42
CA VAL A 148 -7.76 0.46 -10.37
C VAL A 148 -6.55 1.36 -10.17
N PHE A 149 -5.91 1.84 -11.25
CA PHE A 149 -4.78 2.78 -11.13
C PHE A 149 -5.16 4.04 -10.36
N ILE A 150 -6.28 4.68 -10.75
CA ILE A 150 -6.74 5.92 -10.10
C ILE A 150 -7.07 5.67 -8.63
N GLY A 151 -7.82 4.60 -8.31
CA GLY A 151 -8.18 4.27 -6.93
C GLY A 151 -6.98 3.97 -6.06
N ALA A 152 -6.06 3.13 -6.54
CA ALA A 152 -4.86 2.74 -5.82
C ALA A 152 -3.90 3.93 -5.59
N TRP A 153 -3.58 4.66 -6.66
CA TRP A 153 -2.69 5.81 -6.55
C TRP A 153 -3.27 6.94 -5.67
N ALA A 154 -4.57 7.21 -5.77
CA ALA A 154 -5.24 8.17 -4.90
C ALA A 154 -5.20 7.73 -3.42
N ALA A 155 -5.37 6.44 -3.13
CA ALA A 155 -5.24 5.91 -1.77
C ALA A 155 -3.81 6.10 -1.22
N LEU A 156 -2.81 5.71 -1.99
CA LEU A 156 -1.39 5.84 -1.63
C LEU A 156 -0.98 7.30 -1.42
N LEU A 157 -1.43 8.22 -2.28
CA LEU A 157 -1.24 9.67 -2.11
C LEU A 157 -1.90 10.19 -0.84
N THR A 158 -3.08 9.69 -0.52
CA THR A 158 -3.81 10.10 0.69
C THR A 158 -3.11 9.60 1.94
N VAL A 159 -2.70 8.33 1.99
CA VAL A 159 -1.96 7.75 3.11
C VAL A 159 -0.63 8.49 3.34
N SER A 160 0.15 8.70 2.27
CA SER A 160 1.41 9.45 2.37
C SER A 160 1.20 10.92 2.74
N GLY A 161 0.12 11.55 2.27
CA GLY A 161 -0.28 12.89 2.68
C GLY A 161 -0.63 12.97 4.17
N LEU A 162 -1.38 12.01 4.68
CA LEU A 162 -1.67 11.89 6.11
C LEU A 162 -0.39 11.67 6.94
N ALA A 163 0.53 10.84 6.47
CA ALA A 163 1.81 10.62 7.13
C ALA A 163 2.64 11.90 7.21
N VAL A 164 2.70 12.67 6.13
CA VAL A 164 3.46 13.94 6.05
C VAL A 164 2.85 15.03 6.93
N LEU A 165 1.52 15.16 6.93
CA LEU A 165 0.81 16.25 7.61
C LEU A 165 0.52 15.96 9.08
N LEU A 166 0.10 14.74 9.37
CA LEU A 166 -0.48 14.36 10.66
C LEU A 166 0.25 13.22 11.35
N GLY A 167 1.30 12.66 10.74
CA GLY A 167 1.90 11.39 11.18
C GLY A 167 2.27 11.37 12.66
N ARG A 168 2.92 12.41 13.19
CA ARG A 168 3.26 12.50 14.62
C ARG A 168 2.03 12.57 15.53
N THR A 169 0.97 13.21 15.09
CA THR A 169 -0.27 13.35 15.85
C THR A 169 -1.10 12.07 15.73
N LEU A 170 -1.17 11.50 14.53
CA LEU A 170 -1.93 10.29 14.24
C LEU A 170 -1.43 9.09 15.07
N LEU A 171 -0.11 8.92 15.16
CA LEU A 171 0.50 7.85 15.96
C LEU A 171 0.22 7.96 17.47
N LYS A 172 -0.18 9.13 17.97
CA LYS A 172 -0.60 9.28 19.37
C LYS A 172 -2.01 8.75 19.64
N PHE A 173 -2.88 8.81 18.63
CA PHE A 173 -4.31 8.47 18.78
C PHE A 173 -4.65 7.09 18.19
N ILE A 174 -3.94 6.65 17.17
CA ILE A 174 -4.22 5.41 16.47
C ILE A 174 -3.16 4.36 16.85
N LYS A 175 -3.64 3.27 17.44
CA LYS A 175 -2.78 2.13 17.76
C LYS A 175 -2.55 1.32 16.49
N LEU A 176 -1.30 1.23 16.02
CA LEU A 176 -0.93 0.52 14.78
C LEU A 176 -1.50 -0.90 14.72
N HIS A 177 -1.48 -1.65 15.83
CA HIS A 177 -2.01 -3.01 15.87
C HIS A 177 -3.50 -3.11 15.51
N VAL A 178 -4.31 -2.09 15.85
CA VAL A 178 -5.74 -2.05 15.49
C VAL A 178 -5.91 -1.92 13.99
N LEU A 179 -5.09 -1.07 13.35
CA LEU A 179 -5.12 -0.91 11.91
C LEU A 179 -4.72 -2.19 11.17
N HIS A 180 -3.69 -2.89 11.65
CA HIS A 180 -3.30 -4.19 11.07
C HIS A 180 -4.44 -5.21 11.16
N TYR A 181 -5.18 -5.26 12.27
CA TYR A 181 -6.33 -6.16 12.38
C TYR A 181 -7.49 -5.75 11.46
N VAL A 182 -7.73 -4.45 11.27
CA VAL A 182 -8.74 -3.96 10.32
C VAL A 182 -8.32 -4.33 8.88
N GLY A 183 -7.06 -4.10 8.52
CA GLY A 183 -6.51 -4.51 7.22
C GLY A 183 -6.61 -6.02 6.99
N ALA A 184 -6.26 -6.83 8.00
CA ALA A 184 -6.38 -8.28 7.96
C ALA A 184 -7.83 -8.71 7.73
N LEU A 185 -8.80 -8.08 8.40
CA LEU A 185 -10.22 -8.37 8.24
C LEU A 185 -10.71 -8.03 6.82
N VAL A 186 -10.30 -6.89 6.26
CA VAL A 186 -10.64 -6.50 4.88
C VAL A 186 -10.06 -7.48 3.88
N CYS A 187 -8.78 -7.83 4.00
CA CYS A 187 -8.14 -8.84 3.15
C CYS A 187 -8.83 -10.21 3.28
N LEU A 188 -9.18 -10.62 4.50
CA LEU A 188 -9.90 -11.87 4.73
C LEU A 188 -11.26 -11.87 4.03
N ALA A 189 -12.03 -10.78 4.17
CA ALA A 189 -13.34 -10.64 3.52
C ALA A 189 -13.22 -10.70 2.00
N LEU A 190 -12.26 -9.98 1.40
CA LEU A 190 -12.01 -9.99 -0.04
C LEU A 190 -11.56 -11.39 -0.51
N GLY A 191 -10.71 -12.06 0.25
CA GLY A 191 -10.25 -13.41 -0.06
C GLY A 191 -11.39 -14.43 -0.05
N ILE A 192 -12.26 -14.40 0.96
CA ILE A 192 -13.42 -15.28 1.05
C ILE A 192 -14.40 -14.99 -0.09
N LEU A 193 -14.74 -13.72 -0.36
CA LEU A 193 -15.63 -13.33 -1.45
C LEU A 193 -15.12 -13.84 -2.80
N THR A 194 -13.81 -13.64 -3.06
CA THR A 194 -13.19 -14.11 -4.31
C THR A 194 -13.20 -15.65 -4.38
N LEU A 195 -12.99 -16.34 -3.26
CA LEU A 195 -13.02 -17.81 -3.23
C LEU A 195 -14.44 -18.35 -3.49
N VAL A 196 -15.46 -17.74 -2.90
CA VAL A 196 -16.87 -18.11 -3.14
C VAL A 196 -17.22 -17.99 -4.63
N GLU A 197 -16.76 -16.94 -5.30
CA GLU A 197 -16.99 -16.75 -6.75
C GLU A 197 -16.30 -17.81 -7.63
N VAL A 198 -15.22 -18.43 -7.16
CA VAL A 198 -14.57 -19.55 -7.88
C VAL A 198 -15.45 -20.79 -7.90
N PHE A 199 -16.24 -21.00 -6.85
CA PHE A 199 -17.04 -22.22 -6.65
C PHE A 199 -18.54 -22.01 -6.90
N ALA A 200 -18.99 -20.77 -7.16
CA ALA A 200 -20.37 -20.45 -7.51
C ALA A 200 -20.59 -20.45 -9.02
#